data_e19e4e12164c01e537f3db962005715e
#
_entry.id   e19e4e12164c01e537f3db962005715e
#
_cell.length_a   1.000
_cell.length_b   1.000
_cell.length_c   1.000
_cell.angle_alpha   90.00
_cell.angle_beta   90.00
_cell.angle_gamma   90.00
#
_symmetry.space_group_name_H-M   'P 1'
#
loop_
_entity.id
_entity.type
_entity.pdbx_description
1 polymer ?
#
loop_
_entity_poly.entity_id
_entity_poly.type
_entity_poly.pdbx_seq_one_letter_code
_entity_poly.pdbx_strand_id
1 'polypeptide(L)'
;MEDYIAALADFGKTMGLPELAPDEKGYCCLQFDKKNTVHLQYQPEEDQLIIFIQLDFVDSDHQLSVYQMLLEGNFFNADNNGATLSVQPGNDAVFLTQMIVKERLTFAFEKTLENFMNAVDYWSAKIDEANNLDEGKDVDEGEDEMEGVSENESFFKA
;
A
#
# COMPACT_ATOMS: atom_id res chain seq x y z
N MET A 1 16.12 2.29 17.45
CA MET A 1 15.08 2.88 18.32
C MET A 1 15.23 4.38 18.49
N GLU A 2 16.39 4.91 18.88
CA GLU A 2 16.59 6.35 19.11
C GLU A 2 16.25 7.23 17.90
N ASP A 3 16.69 6.86 16.70
CA ASP A 3 16.38 7.59 15.46
C ASP A 3 14.88 7.59 15.13
N TYR A 4 14.19 6.49 15.47
CA TYR A 4 12.74 6.40 15.30
C TYR A 4 11.99 7.31 16.27
N ILE A 5 12.38 7.31 17.54
CA ILE A 5 11.82 8.22 18.56
C ILE A 5 12.05 9.68 18.15
N ALA A 6 13.25 10.02 17.66
CA ALA A 6 13.57 11.36 17.19
C ALA A 6 12.71 11.76 15.98
N ALA A 7 12.57 10.88 15.00
CA ALA A 7 11.74 11.12 13.81
C ALA A 7 10.25 11.37 14.19
N LEU A 8 9.70 10.54 15.11
CA LEU A 8 8.33 10.73 15.61
C LEU A 8 8.18 12.03 16.38
N ALA A 9 9.14 12.39 17.24
CA ALA A 9 9.09 13.62 18.01
C ALA A 9 9.15 14.87 17.12
N ASP A 10 9.96 14.85 16.06
CA ASP A 10 10.05 15.96 15.11
C ASP A 10 8.79 16.07 14.25
N PHE A 11 8.26 14.95 13.78
CA PHE A 11 6.96 14.90 13.10
C PHE A 11 5.83 15.40 14.02
N GLY A 12 5.80 14.94 15.27
CA GLY A 12 4.81 15.37 16.27
C GLY A 12 4.82 16.88 16.52
N LYS A 13 6.00 17.52 16.55
CA LYS A 13 6.12 19.00 16.66
C LYS A 13 5.48 19.69 15.44
N THR A 14 5.75 19.18 14.23
CA THR A 14 5.21 19.75 13.00
C THR A 14 3.68 19.63 12.96
N MET A 15 3.13 18.51 13.44
CA MET A 15 1.70 18.23 13.43
C MET A 15 0.95 18.76 14.67
N GLY A 16 1.61 19.40 15.60
CA GLY A 16 0.98 19.86 16.85
C GLY A 16 0.66 18.75 17.85
N LEU A 17 1.38 17.63 17.78
CA LEU A 17 1.28 16.46 18.64
C LEU A 17 2.57 16.29 19.47
N PRO A 18 2.88 17.18 20.43
CA PRO A 18 4.20 17.23 21.08
C PRO A 18 4.53 15.99 21.92
N GLU A 19 3.54 15.20 22.29
CA GLU A 19 3.70 13.97 23.09
C GLU A 19 3.73 12.70 22.23
N LEU A 20 3.85 12.83 20.90
CA LEU A 20 3.90 11.68 20.01
C LEU A 20 5.18 10.87 20.26
N ALA A 21 5.02 9.66 20.74
CA ALA A 21 6.08 8.72 21.03
C ALA A 21 5.60 7.27 20.86
N PRO A 22 6.52 6.33 20.55
CA PRO A 22 6.17 4.91 20.52
C PRO A 22 6.09 4.36 21.94
N ASP A 23 5.42 3.22 22.09
CA ASP A 23 5.43 2.44 23.32
C ASP A 23 6.78 1.72 23.54
N GLU A 24 6.89 0.97 24.65
CA GLU A 24 8.10 0.21 25.01
C GLU A 24 8.48 -0.86 23.97
N LYS A 25 7.53 -1.30 23.13
CA LYS A 25 7.72 -2.26 22.06
C LYS A 25 8.00 -1.63 20.70
N GLY A 26 8.11 -0.30 20.65
CA GLY A 26 8.33 0.44 19.41
C GLY A 26 7.06 0.60 18.55
N TYR A 27 5.88 0.41 19.12
CA TYR A 27 4.62 0.61 18.42
C TYR A 27 4.04 2.01 18.68
N CYS A 28 3.48 2.59 17.61
CA CYS A 28 2.70 3.83 17.65
C CYS A 28 1.58 3.74 16.63
N CYS A 29 0.48 4.45 16.84
CA CYS A 29 -0.54 4.61 15.81
C CYS A 29 -0.90 6.09 15.63
N LEU A 30 -1.20 6.46 14.39
CA LEU A 30 -1.59 7.81 13.98
C LEU A 30 -2.97 7.74 13.33
N GLN A 31 -3.90 8.56 13.81
CA GLN A 31 -5.21 8.67 13.22
C GLN A 31 -5.28 9.90 12.29
N PHE A 32 -5.54 9.67 11.01
CA PHE A 32 -5.74 10.69 10.00
C PHE A 32 -7.24 10.82 9.67
N ASP A 33 -7.75 12.06 9.65
CA ASP A 33 -9.12 12.42 9.23
C ASP A 33 -10.25 11.59 9.88
N LYS A 34 -10.02 11.07 11.11
CA LYS A 34 -10.95 10.20 11.86
C LYS A 34 -11.34 8.90 11.13
N LYS A 35 -10.79 8.64 9.95
CA LYS A 35 -11.09 7.48 9.12
C LYS A 35 -9.92 6.50 9.06
N ASN A 36 -8.73 7.01 8.81
CA ASN A 36 -7.56 6.18 8.58
C ASN A 36 -6.69 6.08 9.83
N THR A 37 -6.44 4.87 10.31
CA THR A 37 -5.50 4.60 11.39
C THR A 37 -4.27 3.93 10.84
N VAL A 38 -3.16 4.67 10.79
CA VAL A 38 -1.87 4.16 10.34
C VAL A 38 -1.10 3.62 11.54
N HIS A 39 -0.59 2.43 11.40
CA HIS A 39 0.20 1.74 12.39
C HIS A 39 1.68 1.83 12.05
N LEU A 40 2.50 2.06 13.07
CA LEU A 40 3.94 2.20 12.99
C LEU A 40 4.56 1.17 13.95
N GLN A 41 5.39 0.27 13.46
CA GLN A 41 6.07 -0.73 14.27
C GLN A 41 7.56 -0.74 13.96
N TYR A 42 8.37 -0.33 14.91
CA TYR A 42 9.81 -0.48 14.81
C TYR A 42 10.25 -1.91 15.13
N GLN A 43 11.06 -2.47 14.26
CA GLN A 43 11.66 -3.79 14.39
C GLN A 43 13.14 -3.64 14.71
N PRO A 44 13.56 -3.81 15.97
CA PRO A 44 14.95 -3.57 16.37
C PRO A 44 15.94 -4.61 15.84
N GLU A 45 15.50 -5.82 15.52
CA GLU A 45 16.36 -6.88 14.98
C GLU A 45 16.74 -6.62 13.53
N GLU A 46 15.84 -6.01 12.75
CA GLU A 46 16.03 -5.66 11.35
C GLU A 46 16.43 -4.20 11.14
N ASP A 47 16.49 -3.40 12.21
CA ASP A 47 16.78 -1.97 12.18
C ASP A 47 15.88 -1.21 11.17
N GLN A 48 14.57 -1.51 11.19
CA GLN A 48 13.59 -0.89 10.28
C GLN A 48 12.30 -0.51 10.97
N LEU A 49 11.60 0.46 10.38
CA LEU A 49 10.24 0.82 10.70
C LEU A 49 9.29 0.24 9.67
N ILE A 50 8.24 -0.44 10.12
CA ILE A 50 7.11 -0.83 9.28
C ILE A 50 5.97 0.16 9.49
N ILE A 51 5.48 0.73 8.40
CA ILE A 51 4.25 1.52 8.32
C ILE A 51 3.19 0.64 7.67
N PHE A 52 2.02 0.50 8.25
CA PHE A 52 0.96 -0.29 7.65
C PHE A 52 -0.44 0.21 8.01
N ILE A 53 -1.38 -0.08 7.14
CA ILE A 53 -2.82 0.20 7.33
C ILE A 53 -3.63 -0.90 6.67
N GLN A 54 -4.77 -1.25 7.27
CA GLN A 54 -5.80 -2.00 6.57
C GLN A 54 -6.61 -1.03 5.73
N LEU A 55 -6.71 -1.30 4.42
CA LEU A 55 -7.46 -0.49 3.47
C LEU A 55 -8.95 -0.86 3.48
N ASP A 56 -9.26 -2.14 3.20
CA ASP A 56 -10.60 -2.67 3.12
C ASP A 56 -10.56 -4.22 3.17
N PHE A 57 -11.67 -4.87 2.88
CA PHE A 57 -11.76 -6.30 2.64
C PHE A 57 -12.04 -6.57 1.17
N VAL A 58 -11.62 -7.75 0.69
CA VAL A 58 -11.99 -8.24 -0.64
C VAL A 58 -13.39 -8.85 -0.56
N ASP A 59 -14.29 -8.38 -1.43
CA ASP A 59 -15.59 -9.02 -1.56
C ASP A 59 -15.46 -10.42 -2.19
N SER A 60 -16.21 -11.39 -1.67
CA SER A 60 -16.16 -12.79 -2.12
C SER A 60 -16.48 -12.97 -3.60
N ASP A 61 -17.38 -12.15 -4.13
CA ASP A 61 -17.84 -12.24 -5.50
C ASP A 61 -16.85 -11.60 -6.50
N HIS A 62 -15.91 -10.76 -5.99
CA HIS A 62 -14.93 -10.04 -6.80
C HIS A 62 -13.46 -10.44 -6.51
N GLN A 63 -13.23 -11.56 -5.79
CA GLN A 63 -11.89 -11.96 -5.34
C GLN A 63 -10.85 -12.00 -6.46
N LEU A 64 -11.18 -12.60 -7.61
CA LEU A 64 -10.22 -12.76 -8.70
C LEU A 64 -9.78 -11.42 -9.28
N SER A 65 -10.72 -10.53 -9.57
CA SER A 65 -10.45 -9.21 -10.14
C SER A 65 -9.69 -8.32 -9.17
N VAL A 66 -10.06 -8.33 -7.89
CA VAL A 66 -9.35 -7.57 -6.85
C VAL A 66 -7.92 -8.10 -6.68
N TYR A 67 -7.71 -9.42 -6.57
CA TYR A 67 -6.37 -9.98 -6.43
C TYR A 67 -5.48 -9.69 -7.63
N GLN A 68 -6.02 -9.77 -8.84
CA GLN A 68 -5.29 -9.40 -10.06
C GLN A 68 -4.88 -7.93 -10.00
N MET A 69 -5.80 -7.03 -9.67
CA MET A 69 -5.54 -5.59 -9.53
C MET A 69 -4.44 -5.30 -8.48
N LEU A 70 -4.47 -5.99 -7.32
CA LEU A 70 -3.46 -5.83 -6.28
C LEU A 70 -2.07 -6.31 -6.73
N LEU A 71 -2.01 -7.43 -7.47
CA LEU A 71 -0.76 -7.96 -8.03
C LEU A 71 -0.19 -7.03 -9.11
N GLU A 72 -1.03 -6.52 -10.00
CA GLU A 72 -0.64 -5.53 -11.01
C GLU A 72 -0.14 -4.23 -10.36
N GLY A 73 -0.79 -3.77 -9.29
CA GLY A 73 -0.37 -2.61 -8.50
C GLY A 73 1.00 -2.76 -7.86
N ASN A 74 1.40 -3.98 -7.51
CA ASN A 74 2.74 -4.25 -7.00
C ASN A 74 3.82 -4.32 -8.11
N PHE A 75 3.41 -4.37 -9.39
CA PHE A 75 4.36 -4.45 -10.49
C PHE A 75 5.15 -3.13 -10.61
N PHE A 76 6.45 -3.20 -10.33
CA PHE A 76 7.38 -2.06 -10.25
C PHE A 76 6.97 -0.94 -9.27
N ASN A 77 5.99 -1.17 -8.39
CA ASN A 77 5.49 -0.19 -7.40
C ASN A 77 5.12 1.18 -8.01
N ALA A 78 4.61 1.20 -9.25
CA ALA A 78 4.38 2.43 -10.00
C ALA A 78 3.41 3.38 -9.28
N ASP A 79 2.34 2.84 -8.68
CA ASP A 79 1.29 3.60 -8.01
C ASP A 79 1.33 3.48 -6.47
N ASN A 80 2.28 2.71 -5.92
CA ASN A 80 2.37 2.40 -4.50
C ASN A 80 3.34 3.31 -3.74
N ASN A 81 4.08 4.17 -4.44
CA ASN A 81 5.13 5.02 -3.85
C ASN A 81 6.17 4.24 -3.00
N GLY A 82 6.43 2.97 -3.35
CA GLY A 82 7.33 2.08 -2.63
C GLY A 82 6.67 1.24 -1.53
N ALA A 83 5.34 1.37 -1.33
CA ALA A 83 4.59 0.48 -0.47
C ALA A 83 4.24 -0.84 -1.20
N THR A 84 3.75 -1.81 -0.46
CA THR A 84 3.35 -3.13 -0.96
C THR A 84 1.93 -3.44 -0.54
N LEU A 85 1.11 -3.89 -1.50
CA LEU A 85 -0.24 -4.40 -1.26
C LEU A 85 -0.18 -5.88 -0.89
N SER A 86 -0.96 -6.27 0.09
CA SER A 86 -1.06 -7.67 0.53
C SER A 86 -2.47 -7.98 1.05
N VAL A 87 -2.81 -9.25 1.07
CA VAL A 87 -4.08 -9.75 1.64
C VAL A 87 -3.76 -10.63 2.84
N GLN A 88 -4.46 -10.39 3.94
CA GLN A 88 -4.28 -11.17 5.15
C GLN A 88 -4.91 -12.56 4.96
N PRO A 89 -4.15 -13.64 5.20
CA PRO A 89 -4.71 -14.99 5.12
C PRO A 89 -5.88 -15.20 6.08
N GLY A 90 -6.98 -15.72 5.55
CA GLY A 90 -8.13 -16.21 6.33
C GLY A 90 -9.23 -15.19 6.62
N ASN A 91 -9.07 -13.92 6.27
CA ASN A 91 -10.13 -12.92 6.43
C ASN A 91 -10.24 -11.90 5.26
N ASP A 92 -9.42 -12.07 4.22
CA ASP A 92 -9.43 -11.26 3.00
C ASP A 92 -9.26 -9.74 3.21
N ALA A 93 -8.69 -9.33 4.36
CA ALA A 93 -8.36 -7.94 4.62
C ALA A 93 -7.17 -7.50 3.77
N VAL A 94 -7.30 -6.38 3.06
CA VAL A 94 -6.24 -5.78 2.24
C VAL A 94 -5.44 -4.82 3.07
N PHE A 95 -4.12 -4.98 3.03
CA PHE A 95 -3.16 -4.11 3.70
C PHE A 95 -2.25 -3.40 2.71
N LEU A 96 -1.94 -2.15 3.01
CA LEU A 96 -0.83 -1.44 2.44
C LEU A 96 0.29 -1.37 3.48
N THR A 97 1.52 -1.70 3.09
CA THR A 97 2.68 -1.79 3.99
C THR A 97 3.89 -1.13 3.36
N GLN A 98 4.62 -0.32 4.12
CA GLN A 98 5.88 0.28 3.69
C GLN A 98 6.95 0.10 4.75
N MET A 99 8.19 -0.17 4.32
CA MET A 99 9.35 -0.29 5.21
C MET A 99 10.30 0.89 5.02
N ILE A 100 10.80 1.41 6.13
CA ILE A 100 11.85 2.44 6.15
C ILE A 100 13.03 1.88 6.93
N VAL A 101 14.17 1.75 6.28
CA VAL A 101 15.42 1.36 6.96
C VAL A 101 15.90 2.49 7.86
N LYS A 102 16.55 2.14 8.96
CA LYS A 102 16.98 3.05 10.03
C LYS A 102 17.72 4.29 9.53
N GLU A 103 18.64 4.12 8.59
CA GLU A 103 19.47 5.20 8.04
C GLU A 103 18.67 6.29 7.34
N ARG A 104 17.43 5.99 6.96
CA ARG A 104 16.53 6.92 6.28
C ARG A 104 15.48 7.56 7.20
N LEU A 105 15.33 7.07 8.43
CA LEU A 105 14.26 7.52 9.34
C LEU A 105 14.32 9.03 9.61
N THR A 106 15.49 9.58 9.90
CA THR A 106 15.64 10.99 10.30
C THR A 106 15.36 12.00 9.18
N PHE A 107 15.53 11.62 7.92
CA PHE A 107 15.38 12.57 6.80
C PHE A 107 14.28 12.19 5.81
N ALA A 108 13.76 10.97 5.86
CA ALA A 108 12.77 10.50 4.91
C ALA A 108 11.40 10.19 5.54
N PHE A 109 11.28 10.15 6.87
CA PHE A 109 10.07 9.69 7.56
C PHE A 109 8.83 10.49 7.12
N GLU A 110 8.85 11.82 7.27
CA GLU A 110 7.72 12.68 6.94
C GLU A 110 7.29 12.53 5.47
N LYS A 111 8.26 12.60 4.55
CA LYS A 111 7.97 12.45 3.12
C LYS A 111 7.48 11.05 2.75
N THR A 112 8.01 10.02 3.41
CA THR A 112 7.53 8.64 3.19
C THR A 112 6.10 8.49 3.70
N LEU A 113 5.79 9.05 4.87
CA LEU A 113 4.44 9.02 5.43
C LEU A 113 3.43 9.77 4.55
N GLU A 114 3.80 10.96 4.04
CA GLU A 114 2.97 11.71 3.06
C GLU A 114 2.70 10.88 1.80
N ASN A 115 3.72 10.30 1.20
CA ASN A 115 3.59 9.45 0.01
C ASN A 115 2.74 8.20 0.30
N PHE A 116 2.92 7.61 1.49
CA PHE A 116 2.13 6.48 1.94
C PHE A 116 0.65 6.83 2.06
N MET A 117 0.30 7.98 2.64
CA MET A 117 -1.09 8.44 2.73
C MET A 117 -1.72 8.69 1.36
N ASN A 118 -0.98 9.25 0.40
CA ASN A 118 -1.45 9.39 -0.97
C ASN A 118 -1.76 8.03 -1.61
N ALA A 119 -0.94 7.01 -1.34
CA ALA A 119 -1.21 5.64 -1.80
C ALA A 119 -2.41 5.00 -1.09
N VAL A 120 -2.62 5.31 0.21
CA VAL A 120 -3.82 4.88 0.96
C VAL A 120 -5.08 5.39 0.29
N ASP A 121 -5.16 6.69 -0.01
CA ASP A 121 -6.33 7.30 -0.64
C ASP A 121 -6.60 6.69 -2.03
N TYR A 122 -5.55 6.54 -2.83
CA TYR A 122 -5.65 5.95 -4.16
C TYR A 122 -6.16 4.50 -4.13
N TRP A 123 -5.55 3.64 -3.30
CA TRP A 123 -5.89 2.23 -3.26
C TRP A 123 -7.21 1.95 -2.55
N SER A 124 -7.59 2.74 -1.53
CA SER A 124 -8.91 2.62 -0.92
C SER A 124 -10.02 2.88 -1.93
N ALA A 125 -9.89 3.91 -2.78
CA ALA A 125 -10.85 4.20 -3.83
C ALA A 125 -10.91 3.09 -4.90
N LYS A 126 -9.75 2.54 -5.31
CA LYS A 126 -9.66 1.45 -6.29
C LYS A 126 -10.29 0.14 -5.80
N ILE A 127 -10.08 -0.20 -4.54
CA ILE A 127 -10.65 -1.43 -3.94
C ILE A 127 -12.16 -1.27 -3.80
N ASP A 128 -12.65 -0.10 -3.35
CA ASP A 128 -14.07 0.19 -3.27
C ASP A 128 -14.76 0.10 -4.65
N GLU A 129 -14.15 0.68 -5.68
CA GLU A 129 -14.62 0.56 -7.06
C GLU A 129 -14.67 -0.91 -7.52
N ALA A 130 -13.61 -1.68 -7.28
CA ALA A 130 -13.52 -3.08 -7.70
C ALA A 130 -14.50 -4.00 -6.96
N ASN A 131 -14.79 -3.73 -5.68
CA ASN A 131 -15.78 -4.45 -4.88
C ASN A 131 -17.23 -4.09 -5.26
N ASN A 132 -17.46 -2.95 -5.93
CA ASN A 132 -18.79 -2.48 -6.33
C ASN A 132 -19.03 -2.54 -7.86
N LEU A 133 -18.15 -3.23 -8.60
CA LEU A 133 -18.39 -3.48 -10.03
C LEU A 133 -19.61 -4.39 -10.17
N ASP A 134 -20.75 -3.84 -10.59
CA ASP A 134 -21.90 -4.64 -10.99
C ASP A 134 -21.50 -5.58 -12.14
N GLU A 135 -21.75 -6.87 -12.01
CA GLU A 135 -21.66 -7.88 -13.09
C GLU A 135 -22.71 -7.66 -14.18
N GLY A 136 -22.93 -6.43 -14.59
CA GLY A 136 -23.98 -5.99 -15.49
C GLY A 136 -23.51 -5.25 -16.72
N LYS A 137 -22.48 -5.77 -17.42
CA LYS A 137 -22.30 -5.54 -18.87
C LYS A 137 -21.86 -6.83 -19.51
N ASP A 138 -22.85 -7.58 -20.00
CA ASP A 138 -22.66 -8.53 -21.06
C ASP A 138 -21.70 -7.94 -22.09
N VAL A 139 -20.52 -8.54 -22.19
CA VAL A 139 -19.62 -8.27 -23.31
C VAL A 139 -20.35 -8.83 -24.52
N ASP A 140 -20.92 -7.94 -25.32
CA ASP A 140 -21.40 -8.23 -26.66
C ASP A 140 -20.24 -8.94 -27.40
N GLU A 141 -20.38 -10.25 -27.59
CA GLU A 141 -19.46 -11.07 -28.38
C GLU A 141 -19.53 -10.60 -29.84
N GLY A 142 -18.82 -9.52 -30.13
CA GLY A 142 -18.46 -9.16 -31.50
C GLY A 142 -17.45 -10.18 -31.99
N GLU A 143 -17.94 -11.15 -32.75
CA GLU A 143 -17.11 -11.96 -33.64
C GLU A 143 -16.32 -11.02 -34.56
N ASP A 144 -15.03 -10.86 -34.31
CA ASP A 144 -14.12 -10.32 -35.32
C ASP A 144 -13.03 -11.35 -35.64
N GLU A 145 -13.02 -11.64 -36.92
CA GLU A 145 -12.26 -12.64 -37.59
C GLU A 145 -10.75 -12.54 -37.35
N MET A 146 -10.14 -13.70 -37.14
CA MET A 146 -8.69 -13.88 -37.15
C MET A 146 -8.12 -13.58 -38.53
N GLU A 147 -7.37 -12.52 -38.70
CA GLU A 147 -6.39 -12.42 -39.79
C GLU A 147 -5.03 -11.93 -39.25
N GLY A 148 -4.02 -12.75 -39.54
CA GLY A 148 -2.64 -12.28 -39.72
C GLY A 148 -1.69 -12.38 -38.55
N VAL A 149 -1.21 -13.60 -38.30
CA VAL A 149 0.07 -13.83 -37.60
C VAL A 149 1.19 -13.20 -38.42
N SER A 150 1.85 -12.16 -37.85
CA SER A 150 3.16 -11.71 -38.30
C SER A 150 4.16 -11.95 -37.19
N GLU A 151 5.04 -12.89 -37.43
CA GLU A 151 6.22 -13.17 -36.62
C GLU A 151 7.07 -11.92 -36.42
N ASN A 152 7.35 -11.58 -35.17
CA ASN A 152 8.47 -10.71 -34.86
C ASN A 152 9.29 -11.34 -33.72
N GLU A 153 10.17 -12.24 -34.12
CA GLU A 153 11.33 -12.63 -33.33
C GLU A 153 12.25 -11.42 -33.22
N SER A 154 12.46 -10.88 -32.03
CA SER A 154 13.75 -10.34 -31.56
C SER A 154 13.61 -9.49 -30.32
N PHE A 155 13.55 -10.10 -29.14
CA PHE A 155 13.74 -9.35 -27.90
C PHE A 155 14.60 -10.08 -26.84
N PHE A 156 15.45 -11.02 -27.24
CA PHE A 156 16.49 -11.52 -26.34
C PHE A 156 17.79 -11.75 -27.09
N LYS A 157 18.65 -10.73 -27.12
CA LYS A 157 20.10 -10.90 -27.28
C LYS A 157 20.86 -9.82 -26.51
N ALA A 158 21.66 -10.36 -25.57
CA ALA A 158 22.75 -9.79 -24.78
C ALA A 158 22.33 -9.04 -23.51
#